data_97e76a26b4ee682d5ca8f61e3d0a31f4
#
_entry.id   97e76a26b4ee682d5ca8f61e3d0a31f4
#
_cell.length_a   1.000
_cell.length_b   1.000
_cell.length_c   1.000
_cell.angle_alpha   90.00
_cell.angle_beta   90.00
_cell.angle_gamma   90.00
#
_symmetry.space_group_name_H-M   'P 1'
#
loop_
_entity.id
_entity.type
_entity.pdbx_description
1 polymer ?
#
loop_
_entity_poly.entity_id
_entity_poly.type
_entity_poly.pdbx_seq_one_letter_code
_entity_poly.pdbx_strand_id
1 'polypeptide(L)' 'LNEALEPGQSCRVNFRGTSWTATNVGETVISQNTRAKISAFKGLTIEVISNENN' A
#
# COMPACT_ATOMS: atom_id res chain seq x y z
N LEU A 1 2.56 -5.40 -4.75
CA LEU A 1 2.53 -6.08 -3.46
C LEU A 1 2.72 -7.56 -3.64
N ASN A 2 3.40 -8.20 -2.71
CA ASN A 2 3.61 -9.62 -2.77
C ASN A 2 2.52 -10.39 -2.06
N GLU A 3 1.70 -9.74 -1.29
CA GLU A 3 0.65 -10.44 -0.58
C GLU A 3 -0.45 -9.46 -0.28
N ALA A 4 -1.62 -9.95 0.07
CA ALA A 4 -2.74 -9.08 0.36
C ALA A 4 -2.45 -8.22 1.57
N LEU A 5 -2.96 -7.01 1.57
CA LEU A 5 -2.69 -6.06 2.64
C LEU A 5 -4.03 -5.60 3.21
N GLU A 6 -4.32 -6.01 4.42
CA GLU A 6 -5.60 -5.68 5.05
C GLU A 6 -5.57 -4.28 5.61
N PRO A 7 -6.72 -3.67 5.82
CA PRO A 7 -6.75 -2.33 6.39
C PRO A 7 -5.98 -2.28 7.70
N GLY A 8 -5.14 -1.29 7.82
CA GLY A 8 -4.31 -1.13 9.00
C GLY A 8 -3.02 -1.91 9.00
N GLN A 9 -2.82 -2.77 8.00
CA GLN A 9 -1.58 -3.52 7.91
C GLN A 9 -0.54 -2.80 7.10
N SER A 10 0.71 -3.16 7.31
CA SER A 10 1.83 -2.56 6.59
C SER A 10 2.69 -3.64 5.99
N CYS A 11 3.38 -3.31 4.91
CA CYS A 11 4.37 -4.20 4.32
C CYS A 11 5.50 -3.38 3.76
N ARG A 12 6.62 -4.04 3.44
CA ARG A 12 7.76 -3.38 2.87
C ARG A 12 7.67 -3.40 1.37
N VAL A 13 7.98 -2.32 0.73
CA VAL A 13 7.99 -2.25 -0.72
C VAL A 13 9.23 -1.51 -1.15
N ASN A 14 9.69 -1.76 -2.38
CA ASN A 14 10.78 -1.02 -2.96
C ASN A 14 10.19 -0.01 -3.91
N PHE A 15 10.61 1.23 -3.78
CA PHE A 15 10.11 2.28 -4.62
C PHE A 15 11.28 3.20 -4.93
N ARG A 16 11.63 3.26 -6.20
CA ARG A 16 12.73 4.11 -6.67
C ARG A 16 14.03 3.75 -5.97
N GLY A 17 14.28 2.46 -5.79
CA GLY A 17 15.53 2.01 -5.21
C GLY A 17 15.62 2.15 -3.70
N THR A 18 14.53 2.55 -3.07
CA THR A 18 14.51 2.75 -1.63
C THR A 18 13.44 1.86 -1.02
N SER A 19 13.72 1.36 0.16
CA SER A 19 12.76 0.53 0.86
C SER A 19 11.81 1.42 1.64
N TRP A 20 10.51 1.21 1.43
CA TRP A 20 9.47 2.01 2.08
C TRP A 20 8.54 1.07 2.82
N THR A 21 7.77 1.62 3.74
CA THR A 21 6.70 0.88 4.40
C THR A 21 5.39 1.34 3.81
N ALA A 22 4.62 0.42 3.27
CA ALA A 22 3.31 0.75 2.72
C ALA A 22 2.26 0.33 3.73
N THR A 23 1.37 1.24 4.07
CA THR A 23 0.31 0.99 5.03
C THR A 23 -1.03 1.19 4.35
N ASN A 24 -1.91 0.21 4.51
CA ASN A 24 -3.25 0.33 3.95
C ASN A 24 -4.10 1.15 4.91
N VAL A 25 -4.39 2.39 4.52
CA VAL A 25 -5.20 3.26 5.35
C VAL A 25 -6.64 3.31 4.87
N GLY A 26 -6.99 2.47 3.90
CA GLY A 26 -8.36 2.42 3.40
C GLY A 26 -9.22 1.50 4.23
N GLU A 27 -10.39 1.17 3.71
CA GLU A 27 -11.33 0.35 4.44
C GLU A 27 -11.47 -1.04 3.86
N THR A 28 -10.81 -1.34 2.76
CA THR A 28 -10.91 -2.64 2.12
C THR A 28 -9.53 -3.22 1.92
N VAL A 29 -9.46 -4.54 1.81
CA VAL A 29 -8.20 -5.21 1.62
C VAL A 29 -7.66 -4.91 0.22
N ILE A 30 -6.36 -4.79 0.11
CA ILE A 30 -5.71 -4.63 -1.18
C ILE A 30 -5.18 -6.00 -1.55
N SER A 31 -5.72 -6.55 -2.63
CA SER A 31 -5.36 -7.90 -3.02
C SER A 31 -3.95 -7.97 -3.58
N GLN A 32 -3.37 -9.15 -3.50
CA GLN A 32 -2.07 -9.40 -4.04
C GLN A 32 -2.05 -9.09 -5.52
N ASN A 33 -0.97 -8.50 -5.98
CA ASN A 33 -0.78 -8.18 -7.41
C ASN A 33 -1.81 -7.20 -7.95
N THR A 34 -2.45 -6.44 -7.07
CA THR A 34 -3.42 -5.44 -7.48
C THR A 34 -2.78 -4.08 -7.32
N ARG A 35 -3.14 -3.13 -8.15
CA ARG A 35 -2.63 -1.80 -8.00
C ARG A 35 -3.24 -1.16 -6.79
N ALA A 36 -2.45 -0.42 -6.06
CA ALA A 36 -2.91 0.36 -4.94
C ALA A 36 -2.74 1.83 -5.29
N LYS A 37 -3.58 2.66 -4.74
CA LYS A 37 -3.49 4.08 -4.97
C LYS A 37 -2.77 4.71 -3.79
N ILE A 38 -1.79 5.54 -4.07
CA ILE A 38 -1.04 6.21 -3.01
C ILE A 38 -1.86 7.37 -2.50
N SER A 39 -2.12 7.37 -1.21
CA SER A 39 -2.89 8.42 -0.60
C SER A 39 -1.99 9.52 -0.05
N ALA A 40 -0.88 9.17 0.55
CA ALA A 40 0.00 10.17 1.12
C ALA A 40 1.38 9.57 1.36
N PHE A 41 2.36 10.43 1.54
CA PHE A 41 3.70 10.02 1.92
C PHE A 41 4.01 10.63 3.27
N LYS A 42 4.63 9.85 4.14
CA LYS A 42 5.04 10.36 5.43
C LYS A 42 6.40 9.76 5.75
N GLY A 43 7.46 10.53 5.66
CA GLY A 43 8.80 10.03 5.88
C GLY A 43 9.08 8.93 4.87
N LEU A 44 9.36 7.73 5.33
CA LEU A 44 9.56 6.60 4.45
C LEU A 44 8.35 5.66 4.47
N THR A 45 7.19 6.19 4.83
CA THR A 45 5.95 5.43 4.84
C THR A 45 5.06 5.94 3.73
N ILE A 46 4.47 5.02 2.98
CA ILE A 46 3.53 5.36 1.94
C ILE A 46 2.17 4.87 2.40
N GLU A 47 1.21 5.78 2.46
CA GLU A 47 -0.16 5.40 2.80
C GLU A 47 -0.88 5.07 1.52
N VAL A 48 -1.46 3.89 1.46
CA VAL A 48 -2.10 3.43 0.24
C VAL A 48 -3.53 3.00 0.53
N ILE A 49 -4.35 2.99 -0.50
CA ILE A 49 -5.70 2.50 -0.42
C ILE A 49 -5.96 1.63 -1.63
N SER A 50 -6.99 0.83 -1.55
CA SER A 50 -7.35 -0.03 -2.66
C SER A 50 -7.80 0.81 -3.84
N ASN A 51 -7.33 0.43 -5.03
CA ASN A 51 -7.73 1.17 -6.20
C ASN A 51 -8.70 0.34 -7.00
N GLU A 52 -9.81 -0.16 -6.37
CA GLU A 52 -10.65 -0.98 -7.08
C GLU A 52 -11.71 -0.24 -7.52
N ASN A 53 -11.89 0.55 -8.26
CA ASN A 53 -12.93 1.09 -8.71
C ASN A 53 -13.09 0.89 -9.89
N ASN A 54 -13.34 0.47 -10.24
CA ASN A 54 -13.70 0.25 -11.37
C ASN A 54 -14.07 1.01 -12.08
#